data_06a0ac9ba64c1143cd10be5f1a0c5ec7
#
_entry.id   06a0ac9ba64c1143cd10be5f1a0c5ec7
#
_cell.length_a   1.000
_cell.length_b   1.000
_cell.length_c   1.000
_cell.angle_alpha   90.00
_cell.angle_beta   90.00
_cell.angle_gamma   90.00
#
_symmetry.space_group_name_H-M   'P 1'
#
loop_
_entity.id
_entity.type
_entity.pdbx_description
1 polymer ?
#
loop_
_entity_poly.entity_id
_entity_poly.type
_entity_poly.pdbx_seq_one_letter_code
_entity_poly.pdbx_strand_id
1 'polypeptide(L)'
;MRVWIAGIVVCAIASPRVATAASKLSPAEIQATFFNGAEFTAATPSGIRFKMMFTADGKTRRMPTGNGGSRSEGSWKLDENGYCTTWKGGKPNCFTVVAADNNTWSVMRGPAVIATWSK
;
A
#
# COMPACT_ATOMS: atom_id res chain seq x y z
N MET A 1 -31.99 -43.05 -39.62
CA MET A 1 -30.88 -42.91 -38.70
C MET A 1 -30.61 -41.46 -38.41
N ARG A 2 -30.72 -41.06 -37.18
CA ARG A 2 -30.62 -39.67 -36.81
C ARG A 2 -29.35 -39.44 -36.04
N VAL A 3 -28.56 -38.50 -36.52
CA VAL A 3 -27.37 -38.05 -35.81
C VAL A 3 -27.74 -36.86 -34.95
N TRP A 4 -27.62 -37.05 -33.69
CA TRP A 4 -27.83 -35.96 -32.74
C TRP A 4 -26.48 -35.31 -32.51
N ILE A 5 -26.32 -34.12 -33.03
CA ILE A 5 -25.18 -33.28 -32.68
C ILE A 5 -25.62 -32.50 -31.47
N ALA A 6 -25.18 -32.97 -30.33
CA ALA A 6 -25.29 -32.15 -29.15
C ALA A 6 -24.29 -31.00 -29.31
N GLY A 7 -24.80 -29.85 -29.69
CA GLY A 7 -24.01 -28.64 -29.66
C GLY A 7 -23.63 -28.32 -28.22
N ILE A 8 -22.41 -28.57 -27.88
CA ILE A 8 -21.89 -28.07 -26.61
C ILE A 8 -21.70 -26.58 -26.81
N VAL A 9 -22.64 -25.82 -26.30
CA VAL A 9 -22.46 -24.39 -26.15
C VAL A 9 -21.47 -24.22 -25.02
N VAL A 10 -20.20 -24.15 -25.34
CA VAL A 10 -19.21 -23.69 -24.40
C VAL A 10 -19.45 -22.21 -24.25
N CYS A 11 -20.22 -21.85 -23.24
CA CYS A 11 -20.20 -20.48 -22.75
C CYS A 11 -18.81 -20.24 -22.19
N ALA A 12 -17.92 -19.73 -23.02
CA ALA A 12 -16.73 -19.09 -22.50
C ALA A 12 -17.21 -17.88 -21.71
N ILE A 13 -17.34 -18.09 -20.41
CA ILE A 13 -17.51 -16.95 -19.51
C ILE A 13 -16.18 -16.23 -19.52
N ALA A 14 -16.03 -15.30 -20.43
CA ALA A 14 -15.02 -14.28 -20.30
C ALA A 14 -15.43 -13.52 -19.04
N SER A 15 -14.82 -13.86 -17.93
CA SER A 15 -14.89 -13.00 -16.76
C SER A 15 -14.43 -11.64 -17.20
N PRO A 16 -15.30 -10.61 -17.18
CA PRO A 16 -14.82 -9.28 -17.40
C PRO A 16 -13.73 -9.07 -16.35
N ARG A 17 -12.52 -8.90 -16.81
CA ARG A 17 -11.53 -8.30 -15.96
C ARG A 17 -12.03 -6.90 -15.74
N VAL A 18 -12.79 -6.73 -14.70
CA VAL A 18 -12.96 -5.43 -14.11
C VAL A 18 -11.55 -4.93 -13.90
N ALA A 19 -11.18 -3.86 -14.61
CA ALA A 19 -10.00 -3.12 -14.25
C ALA A 19 -10.16 -2.90 -12.76
N THR A 20 -9.47 -3.69 -11.97
CA THR A 20 -9.55 -3.61 -10.53
C THR A 20 -9.17 -2.21 -10.15
N ALA A 21 -10.15 -1.44 -9.72
CA ALA A 21 -9.89 -0.32 -8.87
C ALA A 21 -8.81 -0.79 -7.88
N ALA A 22 -7.71 -0.07 -7.85
CA ALA A 22 -6.58 -0.37 -7.01
C ALA A 22 -7.07 -0.88 -5.65
N SER A 23 -6.72 -2.10 -5.31
CA SER A 23 -7.25 -2.72 -4.12
C SER A 23 -6.56 -2.18 -2.87
N LYS A 24 -7.37 -1.74 -1.95
CA LYS A 24 -6.92 -1.33 -0.63
C LYS A 24 -6.38 -2.54 0.13
N LEU A 25 -5.18 -2.42 0.68
CA LEU A 25 -4.60 -3.45 1.53
C LEU A 25 -5.35 -3.50 2.86
N SER A 26 -5.59 -4.71 3.36
CA SER A 26 -6.04 -4.89 4.73
C SER A 26 -4.91 -4.51 5.72
N PRO A 27 -5.24 -4.19 6.97
CA PRO A 27 -4.20 -3.96 8.00
C PRO A 27 -3.22 -5.12 8.11
N ALA A 28 -3.69 -6.36 8.04
CA ALA A 28 -2.82 -7.54 8.10
C ALA A 28 -1.85 -7.60 6.90
N GLU A 29 -2.32 -7.25 5.71
CA GLU A 29 -1.47 -7.19 4.51
C GLU A 29 -0.42 -6.08 4.61
N ILE A 30 -0.78 -4.92 5.14
CA ILE A 30 0.15 -3.81 5.37
C ILE A 30 1.26 -4.28 6.33
N GLN A 31 0.88 -4.90 7.43
CA GLN A 31 1.84 -5.39 8.42
C GLN A 31 2.78 -6.42 7.81
N ALA A 32 2.25 -7.40 7.10
CA ALA A 32 3.06 -8.45 6.50
C ALA A 32 4.01 -7.93 5.41
N THR A 33 3.58 -6.94 4.65
CA THR A 33 4.34 -6.40 3.52
C THR A 33 5.37 -5.36 3.95
N PHE A 34 5.02 -4.48 4.88
CA PHE A 34 5.82 -3.29 5.19
C PHE A 34 6.29 -3.21 6.64
N PHE A 35 5.55 -3.76 7.59
CA PHE A 35 5.83 -3.54 9.02
C PHE A 35 6.53 -4.74 9.65
N ASN A 36 7.55 -5.21 8.99
CA ASN A 36 8.32 -6.39 9.35
C ASN A 36 9.81 -6.11 9.60
N GLY A 37 10.17 -4.83 9.73
CA GLY A 37 11.54 -4.40 9.92
C GLY A 37 12.35 -4.22 8.64
N ALA A 38 11.81 -4.58 7.47
CA ALA A 38 12.51 -4.39 6.21
C ALA A 38 12.40 -2.92 5.74
N GLU A 39 13.48 -2.40 5.18
CA GLU A 39 13.49 -1.07 4.60
C GLU A 39 12.73 -1.04 3.28
N PHE A 40 12.05 0.06 3.03
CA PHE A 40 11.43 0.35 1.74
C PHE A 40 11.54 1.84 1.43
N THR A 41 11.23 2.22 0.20
CA THR A 41 11.34 3.62 -0.24
C THR A 41 9.97 4.28 -0.27
N ALA A 42 9.92 5.51 0.21
CA ALA A 42 8.75 6.37 0.09
C ALA A 42 9.11 7.63 -0.67
N ALA A 43 8.20 8.10 -1.51
CA ALA A 43 8.34 9.36 -2.21
C ALA A 43 7.09 10.20 -2.01
N THR A 44 7.25 11.49 -1.70
CA THR A 44 6.14 12.42 -1.62
C THR A 44 5.76 12.93 -3.01
N PRO A 45 4.56 13.50 -3.20
CA PRO A 45 4.19 14.10 -4.49
C PRO A 45 5.14 15.21 -4.94
N SER A 46 5.80 15.88 -4.01
CA SER A 46 6.82 16.91 -4.30
C SER A 46 8.18 16.34 -4.69
N GLY A 47 8.36 15.01 -4.66
CA GLY A 47 9.59 14.35 -5.06
C GLY A 47 10.60 14.12 -3.94
N ILE A 48 10.27 14.40 -2.69
CA ILE A 48 11.13 14.08 -1.55
C ILE A 48 11.09 12.57 -1.32
N ARG A 49 12.28 11.95 -1.23
CA ARG A 49 12.42 10.50 -1.04
C ARG A 49 12.95 10.18 0.34
N PHE A 50 12.42 9.10 0.89
CA PHE A 50 12.81 8.59 2.19
C PHE A 50 13.06 7.09 2.13
N LYS A 51 13.98 6.62 2.96
CA LYS A 51 14.03 5.25 3.41
C LYS A 51 13.14 5.12 4.65
N MET A 52 12.22 4.18 4.60
CA MET A 52 11.25 3.94 5.68
C MET A 52 11.51 2.60 6.32
N MET A 53 11.29 2.52 7.61
CA MET A 53 11.35 1.27 8.36
C MET A 53 10.26 1.27 9.41
N PHE A 54 9.46 0.19 9.46
CA PHE A 54 8.45 -0.04 10.47
C PHE A 54 8.78 -1.37 11.15
N THR A 55 9.07 -1.34 12.43
CA THR A 55 9.46 -2.54 13.18
C THR A 55 8.27 -3.12 13.92
N ALA A 56 8.34 -4.43 14.18
CA ALA A 56 7.22 -5.17 14.80
C ALA A 56 6.86 -4.68 16.20
N ASP A 57 7.77 -3.97 16.86
CA ASP A 57 7.56 -3.39 18.20
C ASP A 57 6.76 -2.07 18.19
N GLY A 58 6.22 -1.68 17.03
CA GLY A 58 5.41 -0.48 16.91
C GLY A 58 6.18 0.81 16.66
N LYS A 59 7.43 0.71 16.26
CA LYS A 59 8.27 1.89 15.97
C LYS A 59 8.44 2.09 14.48
N THR A 60 8.58 3.34 14.08
CA THR A 60 8.87 3.70 12.70
C THR A 60 9.92 4.79 12.63
N ARG A 61 10.67 4.80 11.54
CA ARG A 61 11.62 5.87 11.25
C ARG A 61 11.69 6.13 9.75
N ARG A 62 12.04 7.35 9.41
CA ARG A 62 12.30 7.75 8.04
C ARG A 62 13.59 8.52 7.96
N MET A 63 14.32 8.30 6.87
CA MET A 63 15.57 8.99 6.58
C MET A 63 15.52 9.55 5.16
N PRO A 64 15.73 10.87 4.97
CA PRO A 64 15.82 11.42 3.62
C PRO A 64 16.97 10.77 2.85
N THR A 65 16.75 10.50 1.56
CA THR A 65 17.79 9.93 0.69
C THR A 65 18.46 10.99 -0.19
N GLY A 66 18.03 12.25 -0.08
CA GLY A 66 18.52 13.36 -0.88
C GLY A 66 18.47 14.68 -0.13
N ASN A 67 18.46 15.77 -0.88
CA ASN A 67 18.56 17.13 -0.37
C ASN A 67 17.19 17.69 0.07
N GLY A 68 16.37 16.93 0.72
CA GLY A 68 15.08 17.40 1.19
C GLY A 68 14.59 16.56 2.34
N GLY A 69 13.71 17.14 3.14
CA GLY A 69 13.13 16.44 4.27
C GLY A 69 14.03 16.35 5.49
N SER A 70 13.52 15.78 6.53
CA SER A 70 14.20 15.61 7.83
C SER A 70 14.09 14.17 8.29
N ARG A 71 15.12 13.72 9.00
CA ARG A 71 15.11 12.46 9.70
C ARG A 71 14.06 12.53 10.82
N SER A 72 13.22 11.51 10.94
CA SER A 72 12.18 11.45 11.97
C SER A 72 12.01 10.04 12.52
N GLU A 73 11.62 9.98 13.77
CA GLU A 73 11.25 8.76 14.46
C GLU A 73 9.83 8.90 15.02
N GLY A 74 9.13 7.79 15.12
CA GLY A 74 7.78 7.77 15.63
C GLY A 74 7.31 6.38 15.98
N SER A 75 6.01 6.25 16.12
CA SER A 75 5.34 4.99 16.40
C SER A 75 4.22 4.74 15.40
N TRP A 76 3.84 3.48 15.25
CA TRP A 76 2.75 3.11 14.38
C TRP A 76 1.82 2.13 15.08
N LYS A 77 0.60 2.08 14.61
CA LYS A 77 -0.39 1.06 14.96
C LYS A 77 -1.29 0.81 13.76
N LEU A 78 -1.90 -0.36 13.73
CA LEU A 78 -2.94 -0.66 12.74
C LEU A 78 -4.27 -0.10 13.22
N ASP A 79 -5.15 0.23 12.27
CA ASP A 79 -6.55 0.55 12.53
C ASP A 79 -7.45 -0.31 11.64
N GLU A 80 -8.75 -0.04 11.61
CA GLU A 80 -9.70 -0.84 10.84
C GLU A 80 -9.47 -0.78 9.33
N ASN A 81 -8.89 0.31 8.82
CA ASN A 81 -8.77 0.59 7.40
C ASN A 81 -7.34 0.64 6.89
N GLY A 82 -6.38 0.64 7.78
CA GLY A 82 -4.98 0.80 7.40
C GLY A 82 -4.07 0.93 8.61
N TYR A 83 -3.38 2.03 8.70
CA TYR A 83 -2.44 2.27 9.79
C TYR A 83 -2.41 3.74 10.20
N CYS A 84 -1.92 3.97 11.40
CA CYS A 84 -1.73 5.31 11.92
C CYS A 84 -0.28 5.47 12.38
N THR A 85 0.29 6.64 12.15
CA THR A 85 1.60 7.00 12.66
C THR A 85 1.52 8.23 13.53
N THR A 86 2.36 8.25 14.56
CA THR A 86 2.58 9.42 15.40
C THR A 86 4.07 9.71 15.37
N TRP A 87 4.45 10.80 14.73
CA TRP A 87 5.83 11.27 14.70
C TRP A 87 6.13 12.03 15.97
N LYS A 88 7.38 11.99 16.39
CA LYS A 88 7.81 12.66 17.62
C LYS A 88 7.34 14.12 17.68
N GLY A 89 6.61 14.46 18.71
CA GLY A 89 6.04 15.80 18.90
C GLY A 89 4.75 16.08 18.12
N GLY A 90 4.26 15.10 17.35
CA GLY A 90 3.08 15.25 16.51
C GLY A 90 1.85 14.54 17.05
N LYS A 91 0.77 14.62 16.27
CA LYS A 91 -0.50 13.94 16.53
C LYS A 91 -0.60 12.70 15.64
N PRO A 92 -1.41 11.69 16.02
CA PRO A 92 -1.66 10.54 15.15
C PRO A 92 -2.31 10.96 13.82
N ASN A 93 -1.80 10.41 12.73
CA ASN A 93 -2.41 10.51 11.42
C ASN A 93 -2.61 9.11 10.87
N CYS A 94 -3.78 8.86 10.31
CA CYS A 94 -4.16 7.55 9.81
C CYS A 94 -4.26 7.55 8.29
N PHE A 95 -3.88 6.43 7.69
CA PHE A 95 -3.73 6.30 6.25
C PHE A 95 -4.26 4.96 5.77
N THR A 96 -4.61 4.90 4.49
CA THR A 96 -4.85 3.65 3.78
C THR A 96 -3.73 3.42 2.78
N VAL A 97 -3.51 2.16 2.41
CA VAL A 97 -2.51 1.77 1.42
C VAL A 97 -3.22 1.04 0.30
N VAL A 98 -2.97 1.47 -0.92
CA VAL A 98 -3.62 0.96 -2.11
C VAL A 98 -2.57 0.43 -3.07
N ALA A 99 -2.73 -0.81 -3.51
CA ALA A 99 -1.81 -1.41 -4.45
C ALA A 99 -1.85 -0.66 -5.80
N ALA A 100 -0.70 -0.40 -6.36
CA ALA A 100 -0.52 0.21 -7.67
C ALA A 100 0.36 -0.68 -8.54
N ASP A 101 0.79 -0.21 -9.69
CA ASP A 101 1.58 -1.00 -10.63
C ASP A 101 3.05 -1.11 -10.22
N ASN A 102 3.72 -2.19 -10.69
CA ASN A 102 5.17 -2.34 -10.62
C ASN A 102 5.78 -2.25 -9.21
N ASN A 103 5.24 -3.03 -8.27
CA ASN A 103 5.75 -3.07 -6.89
C ASN A 103 5.73 -1.69 -6.23
N THR A 104 4.69 -0.93 -6.51
CA THR A 104 4.43 0.35 -5.87
C THR A 104 3.06 0.34 -5.20
N TRP A 105 2.92 1.20 -4.21
CA TRP A 105 1.69 1.38 -3.43
C TRP A 105 1.45 2.85 -3.19
N SER A 106 0.21 3.26 -3.27
CA SER A 106 -0.19 4.62 -2.92
C SER A 106 -0.63 4.66 -1.47
N VAL A 107 -0.06 5.57 -0.71
CA VAL A 107 -0.48 5.85 0.67
C VAL A 107 -1.42 7.04 0.61
N MET A 108 -2.62 6.86 1.15
CA MET A 108 -3.69 7.83 1.01
C MET A 108 -4.18 8.34 2.35
N ARG A 109 -4.49 9.61 2.38
CA ARG A 109 -5.23 10.25 3.45
C ARG A 109 -6.53 10.77 2.87
N GLY A 110 -7.66 10.07 3.15
CA GLY A 110 -8.89 10.30 2.41
C GLY A 110 -8.67 10.08 0.91
N PRO A 111 -9.11 11.00 0.04
CA PRO A 111 -8.91 10.87 -1.40
C PRO A 111 -7.52 11.31 -1.89
N ALA A 112 -6.68 11.84 -1.01
CA ALA A 112 -5.40 12.41 -1.39
C ALA A 112 -4.27 11.37 -1.29
N VAL A 113 -3.46 11.25 -2.33
CA VAL A 113 -2.20 10.49 -2.30
C VAL A 113 -1.16 11.35 -1.61
N ILE A 114 -0.63 10.89 -0.49
CA ILE A 114 0.39 11.61 0.28
C ILE A 114 1.79 11.06 0.07
N ALA A 115 1.90 9.83 -0.37
CA ALA A 115 3.18 9.19 -0.65
C ALA A 115 2.98 8.00 -1.59
N THR A 116 4.07 7.62 -2.24
CA THR A 116 4.16 6.37 -2.99
C THR A 116 5.25 5.53 -2.35
N TRP A 117 4.90 4.32 -1.97
CA TRP A 117 5.85 3.35 -1.43
C TRP A 117 6.30 2.40 -2.53
N SER A 118 7.55 1.97 -2.49
CA SER A 118 8.11 1.00 -3.42
C SER A 118 9.07 0.04 -2.73
N LYS A 119 9.11 -1.17 -3.27
CA LYS A 119 10.00 -2.25 -2.79
C LYS A 119 10.83 -2.82 -3.92
#